data_21b4546ec398160aac490f509afeca88
#
_entry.id   21b4546ec398160aac490f509afeca88
#
_cell.length_a   1.000
_cell.length_b   1.000
_cell.length_c   1.000
_cell.angle_alpha   90.00
_cell.angle_beta   90.00
_cell.angle_gamma   90.00
#
_symmetry.space_group_name_H-M   'P 1'
#
loop_
_entity.id
_entity.type
_entity.pdbx_description
1 polymer ?
#
loop_
_entity_poly.entity_id
_entity_poly.type
_entity_poly.pdbx_seq_one_letter_code
_entity_poly.pdbx_strand_id
1 'polypeptide(L)'
;CIRDRCSPIQSPKPEEGQPLTYSKFWSQDSPTTPCAPYNIDCINPLLVEEEIIPRLIIVEGGKDALTLMEAGYRHVISVPSGAASDLAKCFEAFIPWLDQVQDIVICGDSDLPGRILVKHLSDYFGARCLFTILPGGCKDIGDVMKLYGTEVVRNVIDDACACQTTDIITVEQRREEVINVQHGKYDHGYSVGYGPLTDRVFHPTDIGGLIIMTGIPNSGKTDFLNDLTSRIMRDTERFVCYLSFEVPDKDKHIAHLVHLLLGKANTTAYTDEQLTPYIDFLNTHMIHLDMHEVPPTPGNILHRADLIRRRHPLKYLVIDPYLFVEAQSGKNETETQSIKSMLTRFQSWGRDNHIWVIIVAHPRSLKKIDGKNEMEDINMYTISGSANWANLADFILSITRINEPDRAFTRLDVLKVRDQELCRTGTVYYTRQPCGRYEEHESEEECGG
;
A
#
# COMPACT_ATOMS: atom_id res chain seq x y z
N CYS A 1 22.41 -42.70 16.15
CA CYS A 1 21.87 -43.28 14.90
C CYS A 1 20.39 -43.59 15.10
N ILE A 2 19.55 -42.65 14.78
CA ILE A 2 18.09 -42.86 14.68
C ILE A 2 17.88 -43.61 13.36
N ARG A 3 17.52 -44.88 13.45
CA ARG A 3 17.07 -45.61 12.23
C ARG A 3 15.69 -45.10 11.89
N ASP A 4 15.64 -44.19 10.91
CA ASP A 4 14.40 -43.75 10.31
C ASP A 4 13.74 -44.95 9.63
N ARG A 5 12.66 -45.43 10.20
CA ARG A 5 11.75 -46.35 9.53
C ARG A 5 10.75 -45.48 8.79
N CYS A 6 11.08 -45.08 7.56
CA CYS A 6 10.09 -44.47 6.66
C CYS A 6 9.20 -45.60 6.11
N SER A 7 7.96 -45.65 6.51
CA SER A 7 6.97 -46.53 5.91
C SER A 7 6.10 -45.71 4.94
N PRO A 8 5.80 -46.18 3.72
CA PRO A 8 4.87 -45.51 2.85
C PRO A 8 3.48 -45.47 3.49
N ILE A 9 2.84 -44.31 3.50
CA ILE A 9 1.43 -44.22 3.92
C ILE A 9 0.60 -45.00 2.89
N GLN A 10 0.03 -46.09 3.30
CA GLN A 10 -0.90 -46.84 2.46
C GLN A 10 -2.23 -46.06 2.37
N SER A 11 -2.65 -45.75 1.16
CA SER A 11 -4.03 -45.37 0.87
C SER A 11 -4.97 -46.48 1.36
N PRO A 12 -6.24 -46.20 1.75
CA PRO A 12 -7.20 -47.22 2.10
C PRO A 12 -7.27 -48.27 1.01
N LYS A 13 -7.32 -49.57 1.40
CA LYS A 13 -7.28 -50.73 0.50
C LYS A 13 -8.19 -50.48 -0.71
N PRO A 14 -7.66 -50.57 -1.95
CA PRO A 14 -8.46 -50.47 -3.14
C PRO A 14 -9.44 -51.64 -3.20
N GLU A 15 -10.64 -51.38 -3.75
CA GLU A 15 -11.57 -52.45 -4.10
C GLU A 15 -10.93 -53.39 -5.14
N GLU A 16 -11.26 -54.69 -5.10
CA GLU A 16 -10.64 -55.70 -5.96
C GLU A 16 -10.70 -55.29 -7.44
N GLY A 17 -9.52 -55.11 -8.06
CA GLY A 17 -9.36 -54.81 -9.48
C GLY A 17 -8.79 -53.46 -9.84
N GLN A 18 -8.51 -52.56 -8.85
CA GLN A 18 -7.82 -51.28 -9.13
C GLN A 18 -6.32 -51.39 -8.89
N PRO A 19 -5.48 -50.73 -9.74
CA PRO A 19 -4.04 -50.70 -9.52
C PRO A 19 -3.69 -49.94 -8.23
N LEU A 20 -2.77 -50.48 -7.44
CA LEU A 20 -2.25 -49.87 -6.23
C LEU A 20 -1.66 -48.51 -6.53
N THR A 21 -2.30 -47.42 -6.11
CA THR A 21 -1.74 -46.09 -6.12
C THR A 21 -0.99 -45.85 -4.83
N TYR A 22 0.34 -45.69 -4.92
CA TYR A 22 1.15 -45.33 -3.75
C TYR A 22 1.09 -43.81 -3.55
N SER A 23 0.91 -43.39 -2.29
CA SER A 23 1.07 -41.99 -1.93
C SER A 23 2.51 -41.54 -2.28
N LYS A 24 2.63 -40.37 -2.90
CA LYS A 24 3.93 -39.74 -3.14
C LYS A 24 4.57 -39.18 -1.84
N PHE A 25 3.86 -39.24 -0.74
CA PHE A 25 4.30 -38.67 0.53
C PHE A 25 4.80 -39.76 1.48
N TRP A 26 5.93 -39.47 2.10
CA TRP A 26 6.49 -40.26 3.19
C TRP A 26 6.24 -39.46 4.47
N SER A 27 5.76 -40.08 5.53
CA SER A 27 5.67 -39.47 6.84
C SER A 27 6.67 -40.11 7.77
N GLN A 28 7.25 -39.26 8.64
CA GLN A 28 8.06 -39.73 9.76
C GLN A 28 7.12 -40.16 10.87
N ASP A 29 7.03 -41.46 11.14
CA ASP A 29 6.25 -41.99 12.25
C ASP A 29 7.00 -41.73 13.56
N SER A 30 6.67 -40.66 14.25
CA SER A 30 7.06 -40.47 15.65
C SER A 30 5.89 -39.87 16.43
N PRO A 31 5.17 -40.65 17.21
CA PRO A 31 3.96 -40.22 17.91
C PRO A 31 4.18 -39.30 19.12
N THR A 32 5.41 -39.01 19.51
CA THR A 32 5.69 -38.31 20.77
C THR A 32 6.74 -37.23 20.75
N THR A 33 7.33 -36.90 19.59
CA THR A 33 8.37 -35.86 19.50
C THR A 33 7.85 -34.63 18.72
N PRO A 34 8.21 -33.41 19.15
CA PRO A 34 8.00 -32.25 18.30
C PRO A 34 8.56 -32.52 16.91
N CYS A 35 7.90 -32.03 15.88
CA CYS A 35 8.28 -32.22 14.48
C CYS A 35 9.64 -31.55 14.22
N ALA A 36 10.74 -32.27 14.45
CA ALA A 36 12.10 -31.75 14.27
C ALA A 36 12.43 -31.62 12.77
N PRO A 37 13.15 -30.59 12.35
CA PRO A 37 13.69 -30.50 11.00
C PRO A 37 14.56 -31.71 10.66
N TYR A 38 14.47 -32.20 9.43
CA TYR A 38 15.36 -33.26 8.97
C TYR A 38 16.81 -32.79 9.03
N ASN A 39 17.70 -33.67 9.53
CA ASN A 39 19.14 -33.44 9.71
C ASN A 39 19.50 -32.26 10.65
N ILE A 40 18.64 -31.91 11.61
CA ILE A 40 18.91 -30.80 12.54
C ILE A 40 20.20 -31.04 13.37
N ASP A 41 20.61 -32.28 13.54
CA ASP A 41 21.85 -32.66 14.23
C ASP A 41 23.11 -32.10 13.57
N CYS A 42 23.04 -31.65 12.31
CA CYS A 42 24.17 -31.00 11.64
C CYS A 42 24.58 -29.67 12.28
N ILE A 43 23.76 -29.12 13.18
CA ILE A 43 24.07 -27.93 13.98
C ILE A 43 24.07 -28.23 15.49
N ASN A 44 24.10 -29.48 15.90
CA ASN A 44 24.11 -29.85 17.29
C ASN A 44 25.50 -29.54 17.94
N PRO A 45 25.57 -28.64 18.93
CA PRO A 45 26.84 -28.25 19.55
C PRO A 45 27.65 -29.40 20.16
N LEU A 46 27.00 -30.54 20.44
CA LEU A 46 27.65 -31.75 20.97
C LEU A 46 28.28 -32.63 19.87
N LEU A 47 27.94 -32.39 18.61
CA LEU A 47 28.35 -33.20 17.46
C LEU A 47 29.17 -32.41 16.44
N VAL A 48 29.12 -31.10 16.51
CA VAL A 48 29.80 -30.17 15.60
C VAL A 48 30.99 -29.56 16.34
N GLU A 49 32.17 -29.63 15.72
CA GLU A 49 33.42 -29.10 16.32
C GLU A 49 33.58 -27.59 16.11
N GLU A 50 32.81 -26.99 15.17
CA GLU A 50 32.88 -25.56 14.88
C GLU A 50 32.15 -24.75 15.95
N GLU A 51 32.83 -23.76 16.55
CA GLU A 51 32.20 -22.80 17.47
C GLU A 51 31.21 -21.88 16.80
N ILE A 52 31.42 -21.60 15.49
CA ILE A 52 30.56 -20.78 14.66
C ILE A 52 30.30 -21.51 13.34
N ILE A 53 29.03 -21.71 13.01
CA ILE A 53 28.61 -22.25 11.74
C ILE A 53 28.38 -21.07 10.79
N PRO A 54 29.20 -20.89 9.76
CA PRO A 54 29.09 -19.72 8.87
C PRO A 54 27.74 -19.64 8.16
N ARG A 55 27.20 -20.81 7.76
CA ARG A 55 25.96 -20.86 6.96
C ARG A 55 25.17 -22.14 7.21
N LEU A 56 23.89 -21.98 7.55
CA LEU A 56 22.91 -23.06 7.59
C LEU A 56 21.97 -22.92 6.37
N ILE A 57 21.72 -23.99 5.63
CA ILE A 57 20.81 -23.99 4.49
C ILE A 57 19.52 -24.69 4.90
N ILE A 58 18.38 -24.02 4.69
CA ILE A 58 17.04 -24.57 4.99
C ILE A 58 16.30 -24.74 3.65
N VAL A 59 15.81 -25.95 3.41
CA VAL A 59 15.05 -26.32 2.21
C VAL A 59 13.65 -26.83 2.54
N GLU A 60 12.78 -26.92 1.53
CA GLU A 60 11.41 -27.39 1.71
C GLU A 60 11.33 -28.89 1.98
N GLY A 61 12.14 -29.69 1.32
CA GLY A 61 12.04 -31.14 1.35
C GLY A 61 13.37 -31.86 1.59
N GLY A 62 13.27 -33.10 2.14
CA GLY A 62 14.46 -33.92 2.39
C GLY A 62 15.25 -34.29 1.13
N LYS A 63 14.61 -34.33 -0.07
CA LYS A 63 15.31 -34.56 -1.34
C LYS A 63 16.24 -33.41 -1.69
N ASP A 64 15.78 -32.19 -1.46
CA ASP A 64 16.55 -30.97 -1.72
C ASP A 64 17.75 -30.90 -0.76
N ALA A 65 17.52 -31.29 0.51
CA ALA A 65 18.60 -31.40 1.48
C ALA A 65 19.67 -32.40 1.02
N LEU A 66 19.28 -33.59 0.56
CA LEU A 66 20.22 -34.59 0.02
C LEU A 66 20.98 -34.09 -1.23
N THR A 67 20.29 -33.35 -2.12
CA THR A 67 20.92 -32.73 -3.30
C THR A 67 22.02 -31.75 -2.90
N LEU A 68 21.77 -30.91 -1.89
CA LEU A 68 22.76 -29.97 -1.39
C LEU A 68 23.92 -30.66 -0.63
N MET A 69 23.63 -31.72 0.09
CA MET A 69 24.67 -32.55 0.71
C MET A 69 25.57 -33.20 -0.34
N GLU A 70 25.01 -33.69 -1.45
CA GLU A 70 25.77 -34.21 -2.60
C GLU A 70 26.62 -33.11 -3.25
N ALA A 71 26.13 -31.87 -3.28
CA ALA A 71 26.91 -30.71 -3.73
C ALA A 71 28.03 -30.28 -2.75
N GLY A 72 28.12 -30.90 -1.55
CA GLY A 72 29.20 -30.70 -0.60
C GLY A 72 28.85 -29.81 0.60
N TYR A 73 27.60 -29.39 0.77
CA TYR A 73 27.17 -28.61 1.93
C TYR A 73 26.90 -29.54 3.12
N ARG A 74 27.44 -29.22 4.30
CA ARG A 74 27.30 -30.04 5.53
C ARG A 74 26.09 -29.61 6.36
N HIS A 75 25.90 -28.29 6.52
CA HIS A 75 24.85 -27.72 7.37
C HIS A 75 23.61 -27.44 6.54
N VAL A 76 22.83 -28.49 6.29
CA VAL A 76 21.60 -28.46 5.49
C VAL A 76 20.50 -29.16 6.25
N ILE A 77 19.36 -28.49 6.39
CA ILE A 77 18.15 -29.05 7.04
C ILE A 77 16.93 -28.87 6.13
N SER A 78 15.91 -29.72 6.31
CA SER A 78 14.62 -29.45 5.69
C SER A 78 13.50 -29.34 6.72
N VAL A 79 12.50 -28.51 6.42
CA VAL A 79 11.29 -28.41 7.26
C VAL A 79 10.44 -29.66 7.14
N PRO A 80 9.78 -30.13 8.24
CA PRO A 80 9.12 -31.44 8.27
C PRO A 80 7.93 -31.59 7.31
N SER A 81 7.16 -30.50 7.08
CA SER A 81 5.93 -30.50 6.30
C SER A 81 5.92 -29.44 5.21
N GLY A 82 7.08 -29.02 4.72
CA GLY A 82 7.21 -27.97 3.72
C GLY A 82 6.57 -26.65 4.17
N ALA A 83 5.90 -25.96 3.26
CA ALA A 83 5.26 -24.67 3.53
C ALA A 83 4.16 -24.68 4.62
N ALA A 84 3.62 -25.85 4.96
CA ALA A 84 2.61 -26.03 6.00
C ALA A 84 3.19 -26.24 7.42
N SER A 85 4.53 -26.20 7.58
CA SER A 85 5.18 -26.39 8.86
C SER A 85 4.84 -25.29 9.86
N ASP A 86 4.52 -25.70 11.10
CA ASP A 86 4.48 -24.79 12.25
C ASP A 86 5.93 -24.53 12.71
N LEU A 87 6.53 -23.45 12.21
CA LEU A 87 7.94 -23.14 12.43
C LEU A 87 8.29 -22.98 13.91
N ALA A 88 7.40 -22.41 14.70
CA ALA A 88 7.64 -22.27 16.15
C ALA A 88 7.82 -23.64 16.79
N LYS A 89 6.92 -24.57 16.55
CA LYS A 89 7.04 -25.95 17.06
C LYS A 89 8.25 -26.69 16.51
N CYS A 90 8.64 -26.41 15.26
CA CYS A 90 9.78 -27.08 14.62
C CYS A 90 11.13 -26.63 15.19
N PHE A 91 11.26 -25.34 15.54
CA PHE A 91 12.56 -24.72 15.86
C PHE A 91 12.72 -24.31 17.33
N GLU A 92 11.65 -24.18 18.12
CA GLU A 92 11.70 -23.69 19.49
C GLU A 92 12.73 -24.46 20.38
N ALA A 93 12.77 -25.79 20.27
CA ALA A 93 13.69 -26.60 21.01
C ALA A 93 15.16 -26.46 20.56
N PHE A 94 15.40 -25.92 19.37
CA PHE A 94 16.72 -25.82 18.73
C PHE A 94 17.25 -24.40 18.67
N ILE A 95 16.53 -23.42 19.22
CA ILE A 95 16.98 -22.01 19.25
C ILE A 95 18.41 -21.87 19.79
N PRO A 96 18.80 -22.54 20.91
CA PRO A 96 20.19 -22.47 21.42
C PRO A 96 21.23 -22.98 20.43
N TRP A 97 20.87 -23.92 19.54
CA TRP A 97 21.78 -24.44 18.52
C TRP A 97 21.92 -23.44 17.34
N LEU A 98 20.89 -22.66 17.09
CA LEU A 98 20.86 -21.65 16.05
C LEU A 98 21.67 -20.40 16.43
N ASP A 99 22.00 -20.21 17.69
CA ASP A 99 22.81 -19.07 18.17
C ASP A 99 24.24 -19.10 17.62
N GLN A 100 24.78 -20.29 17.32
CA GLN A 100 26.09 -20.44 16.68
C GLN A 100 26.09 -20.28 15.16
N VAL A 101 24.89 -20.18 14.53
CA VAL A 101 24.73 -19.99 13.07
C VAL A 101 24.82 -18.51 12.74
N GLN A 102 25.70 -18.14 11.81
CA GLN A 102 25.87 -16.77 11.36
C GLN A 102 24.79 -16.38 10.33
N ASP A 103 24.74 -17.08 9.21
CA ASP A 103 23.80 -16.83 8.12
C ASP A 103 22.86 -18.02 7.89
N ILE A 104 21.62 -17.76 7.56
CA ILE A 104 20.62 -18.76 7.20
C ILE A 104 20.23 -18.56 5.73
N VAL A 105 20.58 -19.52 4.87
CA VAL A 105 20.17 -19.51 3.46
C VAL A 105 18.91 -20.32 3.30
N ILE A 106 17.85 -19.70 2.82
CA ILE A 106 16.58 -20.35 2.52
C ILE A 106 16.53 -20.67 1.01
N CYS A 107 16.55 -21.95 0.69
CA CYS A 107 16.45 -22.45 -0.67
C CYS A 107 15.07 -23.11 -0.84
N GLY A 108 14.07 -22.29 -1.16
CA GLY A 108 12.68 -22.73 -1.37
C GLY A 108 12.40 -23.02 -2.85
N ASP A 109 11.33 -23.77 -3.08
CA ASP A 109 10.80 -24.02 -4.42
C ASP A 109 10.33 -22.71 -5.10
N SER A 110 10.38 -22.68 -6.42
CA SER A 110 9.94 -21.50 -7.20
C SER A 110 8.41 -21.35 -7.27
N ASP A 111 7.64 -22.33 -6.78
CA ASP A 111 6.17 -22.31 -6.74
C ASP A 111 5.61 -21.49 -5.58
N LEU A 112 4.28 -21.36 -5.52
CA LEU A 112 3.62 -20.55 -4.48
C LEU A 112 3.86 -21.06 -3.06
N PRO A 113 3.77 -22.38 -2.75
CA PRO A 113 4.12 -22.92 -1.44
C PRO A 113 5.55 -22.59 -1.03
N GLY A 114 6.53 -22.78 -1.92
CA GLY A 114 7.94 -22.44 -1.63
C GLY A 114 8.15 -20.98 -1.31
N ARG A 115 7.49 -20.04 -2.02
CA ARG A 115 7.56 -18.60 -1.70
C ARG A 115 6.93 -18.27 -0.35
N ILE A 116 5.84 -18.96 0.01
CA ILE A 116 5.22 -18.80 1.33
C ILE A 116 6.18 -19.28 2.43
N LEU A 117 6.85 -20.42 2.21
CA LEU A 117 7.85 -20.93 3.16
C LEU A 117 9.02 -19.95 3.32
N VAL A 118 9.56 -19.42 2.23
CA VAL A 118 10.63 -18.40 2.26
C VAL A 118 10.22 -17.22 3.12
N LYS A 119 9.00 -16.71 2.90
CA LYS A 119 8.45 -15.60 3.70
C LYS A 119 8.34 -15.95 5.18
N HIS A 120 7.73 -17.07 5.53
CA HIS A 120 7.56 -17.50 6.91
C HIS A 120 8.89 -17.72 7.65
N LEU A 121 9.89 -18.33 6.98
CA LEU A 121 11.23 -18.51 7.56
C LEU A 121 11.95 -17.18 7.74
N SER A 122 11.80 -16.25 6.76
CA SER A 122 12.36 -14.91 6.87
C SER A 122 11.75 -14.11 8.00
N ASP A 123 10.43 -14.19 8.17
CA ASP A 123 9.72 -13.54 9.28
C ASP A 123 10.13 -14.13 10.64
N TYR A 124 10.42 -15.45 10.69
CA TYR A 124 10.81 -16.12 11.91
C TYR A 124 12.27 -15.85 12.32
N PHE A 125 13.22 -15.92 11.38
CA PHE A 125 14.66 -15.78 11.65
C PHE A 125 15.20 -14.36 11.44
N GLY A 126 14.47 -13.50 10.76
CA GLY A 126 14.80 -12.08 10.59
C GLY A 126 15.98 -11.80 9.66
N ALA A 127 16.78 -10.79 10.02
CA ALA A 127 17.83 -10.22 9.16
C ALA A 127 18.99 -11.16 8.81
N ARG A 128 19.11 -12.32 9.46
CA ARG A 128 20.14 -13.34 9.16
C ARG A 128 19.80 -14.19 7.92
N CYS A 129 18.61 -14.01 7.34
CA CYS A 129 18.14 -14.81 6.23
C CYS A 129 18.64 -14.28 4.90
N LEU A 130 19.20 -15.19 4.10
CA LEU A 130 19.47 -15.03 2.68
C LEU A 130 18.53 -15.97 1.90
N PHE A 131 18.18 -15.67 0.69
CA PHE A 131 17.34 -16.54 -0.14
C PHE A 131 17.99 -16.78 -1.51
N THR A 132 17.74 -17.94 -2.07
CA THR A 132 18.23 -18.29 -3.40
C THR A 132 17.24 -17.91 -4.49
N ILE A 133 17.78 -17.59 -5.67
CA ILE A 133 17.00 -17.42 -6.90
C ILE A 133 17.36 -18.57 -7.82
N LEU A 134 16.38 -19.45 -8.09
CA LEU A 134 16.60 -20.59 -8.98
C LEU A 134 16.62 -20.12 -10.44
N PRO A 135 17.46 -20.72 -11.29
CA PRO A 135 17.47 -20.48 -12.74
C PRO A 135 16.10 -20.72 -13.36
N GLY A 136 15.79 -19.97 -14.43
CA GLY A 136 14.50 -20.08 -15.12
C GLY A 136 14.24 -21.51 -15.62
N GLY A 137 13.02 -22.00 -15.34
CA GLY A 137 12.60 -23.36 -15.70
C GLY A 137 12.86 -24.44 -14.64
N CYS A 138 13.58 -24.12 -13.55
CA CYS A 138 13.77 -25.02 -12.41
C CYS A 138 12.70 -24.77 -11.35
N LYS A 139 12.08 -25.85 -10.88
CA LYS A 139 11.13 -25.79 -9.77
C LYS A 139 11.85 -25.78 -8.41
N ASP A 140 12.79 -26.68 -8.25
CA ASP A 140 13.54 -26.93 -7.02
C ASP A 140 15.06 -27.04 -7.30
N ILE A 141 15.86 -27.14 -6.25
CA ILE A 141 17.32 -27.26 -6.37
C ILE A 141 17.73 -28.61 -6.98
N GLY A 142 16.88 -29.64 -6.86
CA GLY A 142 17.06 -30.92 -7.54
C GLY A 142 16.97 -30.80 -9.06
N ASP A 143 16.11 -29.94 -9.58
CA ASP A 143 16.05 -29.65 -11.02
C ASP A 143 17.30 -28.90 -11.49
N VAL A 144 17.83 -27.96 -10.68
CA VAL A 144 19.12 -27.29 -10.99
C VAL A 144 20.24 -28.30 -11.08
N MET A 145 20.32 -29.23 -10.12
CA MET A 145 21.34 -30.31 -10.16
C MET A 145 21.25 -31.15 -11.43
N LYS A 146 20.02 -31.57 -11.80
CA LYS A 146 19.80 -32.40 -13.00
C LYS A 146 20.12 -31.70 -14.30
N LEU A 147 19.74 -30.40 -14.41
CA LEU A 147 19.87 -29.66 -15.67
C LEU A 147 21.26 -29.03 -15.87
N TYR A 148 21.87 -28.58 -14.77
CA TYR A 148 23.06 -27.73 -14.83
C TYR A 148 24.26 -28.27 -14.02
N GLY A 149 24.04 -29.28 -13.16
CA GLY A 149 25.10 -29.92 -12.37
C GLY A 149 25.49 -29.15 -11.11
N THR A 150 26.47 -29.72 -10.38
CA THR A 150 26.88 -29.30 -9.03
C THR A 150 27.44 -27.87 -8.97
N GLU A 151 28.14 -27.42 -10.01
CA GLU A 151 28.75 -26.09 -10.05
C GLU A 151 27.67 -24.98 -9.98
N VAL A 152 26.61 -25.14 -10.79
CA VAL A 152 25.49 -24.17 -10.79
C VAL A 152 24.71 -24.23 -9.49
N VAL A 153 24.55 -25.41 -8.86
CA VAL A 153 23.97 -25.53 -7.53
C VAL A 153 24.75 -24.71 -6.51
N ARG A 154 26.10 -24.79 -6.54
CA ARG A 154 26.94 -23.97 -5.66
C ARG A 154 26.79 -22.49 -5.91
N ASN A 155 26.79 -22.05 -7.15
CA ASN A 155 26.58 -20.64 -7.50
C ASN A 155 25.23 -20.13 -6.97
N VAL A 156 24.15 -20.91 -7.11
CA VAL A 156 22.82 -20.56 -6.57
C VAL A 156 22.85 -20.32 -5.06
N ILE A 157 23.61 -21.13 -4.31
CA ILE A 157 23.72 -20.97 -2.85
C ILE A 157 24.67 -19.82 -2.49
N ASP A 158 25.75 -19.63 -3.23
CA ASP A 158 26.76 -18.60 -2.93
C ASP A 158 26.27 -17.20 -3.35
N ASP A 159 25.43 -17.10 -4.37
CA ASP A 159 24.77 -15.87 -4.83
C ASP A 159 23.49 -15.55 -4.04
N ALA A 160 23.21 -16.27 -2.94
CA ALA A 160 22.03 -16.01 -2.13
C ALA A 160 21.99 -14.55 -1.62
N CYS A 161 20.88 -13.89 -1.88
CA CYS A 161 20.67 -12.49 -1.55
C CYS A 161 20.03 -12.32 -0.17
N ALA A 162 20.26 -11.19 0.48
CA ALA A 162 19.53 -10.85 1.69
C ALA A 162 18.02 -10.95 1.46
N CYS A 163 17.35 -11.74 2.29
CA CYS A 163 15.90 -11.81 2.24
C CYS A 163 15.38 -10.40 2.56
N GLN A 164 14.76 -9.78 1.59
CA GLN A 164 13.99 -8.57 1.87
C GLN A 164 12.78 -9.00 2.69
N THR A 165 12.94 -9.10 4.00
CA THR A 165 11.78 -8.94 4.88
C THR A 165 11.25 -7.57 4.53
N THR A 166 10.07 -7.50 3.94
CA THR A 166 9.44 -6.25 3.48
C THR A 166 9.37 -5.19 4.58
N ASP A 167 9.60 -5.59 5.83
CA ASP A 167 9.40 -4.78 7.02
C ASP A 167 10.72 -4.33 7.70
N ILE A 168 11.89 -4.89 7.32
CA ILE A 168 13.19 -4.51 7.89
C ILE A 168 14.08 -3.96 6.79
N ILE A 169 14.35 -2.66 6.88
CA ILE A 169 15.19 -1.94 5.93
C ILE A 169 16.53 -1.60 6.59
N THR A 170 17.63 -2.10 6.06
CA THR A 170 18.96 -1.71 6.52
C THR A 170 19.45 -0.43 5.85
N VAL A 171 20.35 0.31 6.49
CA VAL A 171 20.95 1.52 5.91
C VAL A 171 21.70 1.19 4.61
N GLU A 172 22.34 0.03 4.54
CA GLU A 172 23.07 -0.40 3.34
C GLU A 172 22.15 -0.60 2.14
N GLN A 173 20.96 -1.18 2.35
CA GLN A 173 19.94 -1.33 1.29
C GLN A 173 19.43 0.02 0.75
N ARG A 174 19.62 1.09 1.50
CA ARG A 174 19.17 2.46 1.16
C ARG A 174 20.33 3.40 0.86
N ARG A 175 21.54 2.88 0.77
CA ARG A 175 22.75 3.71 0.59
C ARG A 175 22.64 4.64 -0.62
N GLU A 176 22.24 4.13 -1.75
CA GLU A 176 22.13 4.91 -2.99
C GLU A 176 21.03 5.96 -2.89
N GLU A 177 19.86 5.60 -2.37
CA GLU A 177 18.74 6.53 -2.14
C GLU A 177 19.11 7.63 -1.14
N VAL A 178 19.82 7.29 -0.06
CA VAL A 178 20.31 8.29 0.91
C VAL A 178 21.27 9.26 0.26
N ILE A 179 22.19 8.78 -0.55
CA ILE A 179 23.13 9.63 -1.32
C ILE A 179 22.36 10.52 -2.30
N ASN A 180 21.34 9.98 -2.99
CA ASN A 180 20.51 10.75 -3.90
C ASN A 180 19.76 11.86 -3.17
N VAL A 181 19.17 11.57 -2.00
CA VAL A 181 18.51 12.59 -1.15
C VAL A 181 19.51 13.69 -0.75
N GLN A 182 20.73 13.34 -0.30
CA GLN A 182 21.75 14.32 0.07
C GLN A 182 22.20 15.21 -1.11
N HIS A 183 22.08 14.72 -2.32
CA HIS A 183 22.36 15.48 -3.55
C HIS A 183 21.14 16.23 -4.10
N GLY A 184 20.03 16.27 -3.37
CA GLY A 184 18.79 16.91 -3.83
C GLY A 184 18.06 16.14 -4.94
N LYS A 185 18.40 14.87 -5.18
CA LYS A 185 17.75 14.01 -6.17
C LYS A 185 16.63 13.21 -5.52
N TYR A 186 15.56 13.87 -5.16
CA TYR A 186 14.35 13.26 -4.61
C TYR A 186 13.11 13.92 -5.22
N ASP A 187 11.95 13.36 -4.98
CA ASP A 187 10.68 13.89 -5.49
C ASP A 187 10.36 15.22 -4.79
N HIS A 188 10.48 16.31 -5.53
CA HIS A 188 10.16 17.68 -5.07
C HIS A 188 8.66 18.00 -5.16
N GLY A 189 7.82 17.04 -5.58
CA GLY A 189 6.41 17.26 -5.82
C GLY A 189 6.14 17.92 -7.17
N TYR A 190 4.86 18.22 -7.39
CA TYR A 190 4.39 18.83 -8.63
C TYR A 190 3.30 19.87 -8.38
N SER A 191 3.27 20.88 -9.24
CA SER A 191 2.22 21.89 -9.23
C SER A 191 0.86 21.27 -9.59
N VAL A 192 -0.17 21.68 -8.87
CA VAL A 192 -1.55 21.29 -9.14
C VAL A 192 -2.26 22.26 -10.10
N GLY A 193 -1.51 23.17 -10.74
CA GLY A 193 -1.97 23.99 -11.85
C GLY A 193 -2.71 25.30 -11.47
N TYR A 194 -2.67 25.74 -10.21
CA TYR A 194 -3.18 27.06 -9.84
C TYR A 194 -2.12 28.15 -10.03
N GLY A 195 -0.94 27.94 -9.50
CA GLY A 195 0.18 28.86 -9.57
C GLY A 195 1.08 28.85 -8.31
N PRO A 196 2.05 29.78 -8.24
CA PRO A 196 3.10 29.74 -7.21
C PRO A 196 2.59 29.97 -5.78
N LEU A 197 1.45 30.62 -5.58
CA LEU A 197 0.89 30.83 -4.24
C LEU A 197 0.37 29.51 -3.67
N THR A 198 -0.38 28.76 -4.48
CA THR A 198 -0.87 27.44 -4.12
C THR A 198 0.29 26.47 -3.93
N ASP A 199 1.29 26.47 -4.81
CA ASP A 199 2.43 25.58 -4.75
C ASP A 199 3.26 25.75 -3.47
N ARG A 200 3.27 26.92 -2.85
CA ARG A 200 3.91 27.15 -1.54
C ARG A 200 3.25 26.43 -0.39
N VAL A 201 1.96 26.16 -0.49
CA VAL A 201 1.15 25.59 0.61
C VAL A 201 0.64 24.19 0.30
N PHE A 202 0.48 23.85 -0.97
CA PHE A 202 -0.01 22.53 -1.40
C PHE A 202 0.74 22.05 -2.65
N HIS A 203 1.70 21.16 -2.41
CA HIS A 203 2.60 20.63 -3.43
C HIS A 203 2.77 19.12 -3.24
N PRO A 204 1.84 18.28 -3.74
CA PRO A 204 1.88 16.85 -3.55
C PRO A 204 3.03 16.20 -4.33
N THR A 205 3.54 15.08 -3.80
CA THR A 205 4.57 14.24 -4.41
C THR A 205 3.96 12.99 -5.05
N ASP A 206 4.77 12.20 -5.74
CA ASP A 206 4.37 10.88 -6.26
C ASP A 206 4.35 9.77 -5.20
N ILE A 207 4.71 10.07 -3.94
CA ILE A 207 4.70 9.11 -2.82
C ILE A 207 3.28 8.65 -2.49
N GLY A 208 2.27 9.51 -2.67
CA GLY A 208 0.90 9.23 -2.28
C GLY A 208 0.66 9.40 -0.77
N GLY A 209 -0.57 9.19 -0.34
CA GLY A 209 -0.97 9.38 1.05
C GLY A 209 -2.41 9.82 1.23
N LEU A 210 -2.68 10.63 2.26
CA LEU A 210 -4.03 11.03 2.67
C LEU A 210 -4.18 12.54 2.70
N ILE A 211 -5.08 13.06 1.88
CA ILE A 211 -5.52 14.46 1.85
C ILE A 211 -6.92 14.54 2.44
N ILE A 212 -7.12 15.38 3.43
CA ILE A 212 -8.44 15.68 3.97
C ILE A 212 -8.86 17.05 3.50
N MET A 213 -10.04 17.12 2.88
CA MET A 213 -10.67 18.38 2.52
C MET A 213 -11.87 18.64 3.41
N THR A 214 -11.92 19.80 4.05
CA THR A 214 -12.99 20.17 4.98
C THR A 214 -13.55 21.56 4.69
N GLY A 215 -14.65 21.90 5.32
CA GLY A 215 -15.34 23.20 5.22
C GLY A 215 -16.79 23.06 5.62
N ILE A 216 -17.42 24.16 6.01
CA ILE A 216 -18.86 24.17 6.37
C ILE A 216 -19.73 23.74 5.18
N PRO A 217 -20.96 23.29 5.40
CA PRO A 217 -21.91 23.06 4.32
C PRO A 217 -22.03 24.31 3.41
N ASN A 218 -22.13 24.10 2.12
CA ASN A 218 -22.21 25.14 1.09
C ASN A 218 -20.97 26.06 0.97
N SER A 219 -19.83 25.69 1.53
CA SER A 219 -18.57 26.44 1.39
C SER A 219 -17.87 26.28 0.03
N GLY A 220 -18.45 25.49 -0.88
CA GLY A 220 -17.88 25.27 -2.21
C GLY A 220 -16.81 24.18 -2.29
N LYS A 221 -16.75 23.26 -1.31
CA LYS A 221 -15.79 22.13 -1.31
C LYS A 221 -15.80 21.33 -2.60
N THR A 222 -16.96 20.85 -3.01
CA THR A 222 -17.12 20.02 -4.21
C THR A 222 -16.76 20.81 -5.47
N ASP A 223 -17.13 22.12 -5.58
CA ASP A 223 -16.72 22.98 -6.67
C ASP A 223 -15.18 23.12 -6.74
N PHE A 224 -14.56 23.41 -5.61
CA PHE A 224 -13.09 23.53 -5.53
C PHE A 224 -12.39 22.20 -5.83
N LEU A 225 -12.91 21.08 -5.29
CA LEU A 225 -12.39 19.74 -5.55
C LEU A 225 -12.46 19.39 -7.05
N ASN A 226 -13.56 19.73 -7.71
CA ASN A 226 -13.72 19.50 -9.14
C ASN A 226 -12.74 20.33 -9.98
N ASP A 227 -12.52 21.61 -9.63
CA ASP A 227 -11.50 22.41 -10.30
C ASP A 227 -10.10 21.89 -10.03
N LEU A 228 -9.75 21.55 -8.78
CA LEU A 228 -8.48 20.97 -8.40
C LEU A 228 -8.17 19.69 -9.21
N THR A 229 -9.10 18.77 -9.24
CA THR A 229 -8.91 17.48 -9.95
C THR A 229 -8.90 17.65 -11.46
N SER A 230 -9.68 18.60 -12.01
CA SER A 230 -9.64 18.92 -13.45
C SER A 230 -8.27 19.47 -13.87
N ARG A 231 -7.63 20.28 -13.02
CA ARG A 231 -6.27 20.78 -13.22
C ARG A 231 -5.23 19.67 -13.10
N ILE A 232 -5.34 18.84 -12.06
CA ILE A 232 -4.46 17.67 -11.87
C ILE A 232 -4.50 16.79 -13.13
N MET A 233 -5.67 16.46 -13.65
CA MET A 233 -5.80 15.68 -14.89
C MET A 233 -5.16 16.40 -16.09
N ARG A 234 -5.47 17.68 -16.29
CA ARG A 234 -5.02 18.46 -17.46
C ARG A 234 -3.52 18.77 -17.44
N ASP A 235 -2.99 19.21 -16.28
CA ASP A 235 -1.65 19.79 -16.19
C ASP A 235 -0.60 18.77 -15.79
N THR A 236 -1.02 17.62 -15.23
CA THR A 236 -0.13 16.56 -14.77
C THR A 236 -0.41 15.19 -15.38
N GLU A 237 -1.43 15.08 -16.24
CA GLU A 237 -1.86 13.83 -16.90
C GLU A 237 -2.14 12.67 -15.95
N ARG A 238 -2.51 12.98 -14.68
CA ARG A 238 -2.76 11.97 -13.66
C ARG A 238 -4.20 11.49 -13.67
N PHE A 239 -4.39 10.18 -13.50
CA PHE A 239 -5.70 9.54 -13.53
C PHE A 239 -6.41 9.65 -12.17
N VAL A 240 -7.69 10.03 -12.20
CA VAL A 240 -8.54 10.28 -11.02
C VAL A 240 -9.72 9.30 -10.98
N CYS A 241 -9.91 8.64 -9.83
CA CYS A 241 -11.11 7.85 -9.55
C CYS A 241 -12.00 8.61 -8.57
N TYR A 242 -13.26 8.78 -8.92
CA TYR A 242 -14.27 9.42 -8.05
C TYR A 242 -15.22 8.40 -7.45
N LEU A 243 -15.33 8.43 -6.12
CA LEU A 243 -16.43 7.86 -5.37
C LEU A 243 -17.21 9.03 -4.74
N SER A 244 -18.25 9.48 -5.41
CA SER A 244 -19.12 10.56 -4.91
C SER A 244 -20.50 10.00 -4.57
N PHE A 245 -20.92 10.31 -3.34
CA PHE A 245 -22.25 9.98 -2.83
C PHE A 245 -23.21 11.19 -2.89
N GLU A 246 -22.68 12.42 -2.93
CA GLU A 246 -23.49 13.64 -2.99
C GLU A 246 -23.91 14.02 -4.41
N VAL A 247 -23.22 13.49 -5.42
CA VAL A 247 -23.57 13.74 -6.83
C VAL A 247 -24.25 12.50 -7.41
N PRO A 248 -25.59 12.40 -7.31
CA PRO A 248 -26.33 11.23 -7.79
C PRO A 248 -26.32 11.14 -9.32
N ASP A 249 -26.19 12.28 -10.01
CA ASP A 249 -26.18 12.38 -11.46
C ASP A 249 -24.73 12.49 -11.97
N LYS A 250 -24.17 11.34 -12.34
CA LYS A 250 -22.77 11.24 -12.85
C LYS A 250 -22.61 11.99 -14.16
N ASP A 251 -23.66 12.07 -15.00
CA ASP A 251 -23.61 12.76 -16.28
C ASP A 251 -23.48 14.27 -16.07
N LYS A 252 -24.18 14.84 -15.09
CA LYS A 252 -24.03 16.24 -14.70
C LYS A 252 -22.66 16.53 -14.11
N HIS A 253 -22.08 15.61 -13.35
CA HIS A 253 -20.72 15.78 -12.84
C HIS A 253 -19.70 15.79 -13.97
N ILE A 254 -19.78 14.84 -14.91
CA ILE A 254 -18.92 14.81 -16.10
C ILE A 254 -19.10 16.08 -16.93
N ALA A 255 -20.33 16.50 -17.18
CA ALA A 255 -20.61 17.74 -17.91
C ALA A 255 -20.01 18.97 -17.22
N HIS A 256 -20.06 19.04 -15.87
CA HIS A 256 -19.41 20.10 -15.11
C HIS A 256 -17.87 20.09 -15.28
N LEU A 257 -17.23 18.93 -15.24
CA LEU A 257 -15.80 18.79 -15.50
C LEU A 257 -15.45 19.20 -16.95
N VAL A 258 -16.27 18.86 -17.93
CA VAL A 258 -16.10 19.33 -19.32
C VAL A 258 -16.10 20.86 -19.38
N HIS A 259 -17.02 21.54 -18.68
CA HIS A 259 -17.06 23.01 -18.64
C HIS A 259 -15.80 23.59 -17.96
N LEU A 260 -15.31 22.98 -16.90
CA LEU A 260 -14.05 23.39 -16.27
C LEU A 260 -12.86 23.24 -17.24
N LEU A 261 -12.80 22.16 -18.01
CA LEU A 261 -11.74 21.96 -19.00
C LEU A 261 -11.85 22.92 -20.19
N LEU A 262 -13.07 23.24 -20.65
CA LEU A 262 -13.31 24.25 -21.67
C LEU A 262 -12.87 25.64 -21.22
N GLY A 263 -13.02 25.97 -19.95
CA GLY A 263 -12.71 27.30 -19.41
C GLY A 263 -13.68 28.41 -19.91
N LYS A 264 -14.88 28.05 -20.26
CA LYS A 264 -15.92 28.99 -20.75
C LYS A 264 -17.17 28.89 -19.88
N ALA A 265 -17.88 30.02 -19.72
CA ALA A 265 -19.10 30.06 -18.92
C ALA A 265 -20.18 29.10 -19.46
N ASN A 266 -20.91 28.47 -18.52
CA ASN A 266 -21.95 27.47 -18.81
C ASN A 266 -23.24 28.03 -19.47
N THR A 267 -23.17 29.16 -20.08
CA THR A 267 -24.34 29.86 -20.69
C THR A 267 -24.48 29.66 -22.20
N THR A 268 -23.51 28.97 -22.81
CA THR A 268 -23.41 28.82 -24.26
C THR A 268 -23.81 27.40 -24.68
N ALA A 269 -24.67 27.26 -25.68
CA ALA A 269 -24.88 25.96 -26.32
C ALA A 269 -23.64 25.59 -27.12
N TYR A 270 -23.02 24.48 -26.79
CA TYR A 270 -21.83 23.94 -27.48
C TYR A 270 -22.28 22.90 -28.50
N THR A 271 -21.57 22.82 -29.63
CA THR A 271 -21.76 21.72 -30.59
C THR A 271 -21.06 20.46 -30.09
N ASP A 272 -21.47 19.30 -30.61
CA ASP A 272 -20.85 18.01 -30.27
C ASP A 272 -19.36 18.01 -30.61
N GLU A 273 -18.94 18.63 -31.71
CA GLU A 273 -17.52 18.74 -32.09
C GLU A 273 -16.69 19.56 -31.10
N GLN A 274 -17.32 20.52 -30.41
CA GLN A 274 -16.65 21.30 -29.36
C GLN A 274 -16.52 20.53 -28.04
N LEU A 275 -17.45 19.64 -27.73
CA LEU A 275 -17.49 18.88 -26.49
C LEU A 275 -16.65 17.58 -26.55
N THR A 276 -16.70 16.90 -27.71
CA THR A 276 -16.08 15.58 -27.89
C THR A 276 -14.61 15.49 -27.43
N PRO A 277 -13.70 16.43 -27.75
CA PRO A 277 -12.30 16.32 -27.30
C PRO A 277 -12.14 16.31 -25.79
N TYR A 278 -13.01 17.02 -25.06
CA TYR A 278 -12.95 17.06 -23.58
C TYR A 278 -13.58 15.83 -22.94
N ILE A 279 -14.61 15.27 -23.56
CA ILE A 279 -15.21 14.00 -23.15
C ILE A 279 -14.19 12.88 -23.36
N ASP A 280 -13.52 12.84 -24.50
CA ASP A 280 -12.48 11.85 -24.81
C ASP A 280 -11.29 11.98 -23.85
N PHE A 281 -10.90 13.22 -23.52
CA PHE A 281 -9.89 13.48 -22.52
C PHE A 281 -10.29 12.91 -21.16
N LEU A 282 -11.50 13.20 -20.67
CA LEU A 282 -11.99 12.67 -19.40
C LEU A 282 -12.08 11.13 -19.41
N ASN A 283 -12.51 10.54 -20.53
CA ASN A 283 -12.55 9.07 -20.68
C ASN A 283 -11.19 8.40 -20.48
N THR A 284 -10.09 9.10 -20.75
CA THR A 284 -8.73 8.60 -20.58
C THR A 284 -8.08 8.98 -19.23
N HIS A 285 -8.69 9.90 -18.46
CA HIS A 285 -8.10 10.44 -17.23
C HIS A 285 -8.95 10.25 -15.98
N MET A 286 -10.19 9.79 -16.11
CA MET A 286 -11.04 9.58 -14.93
C MET A 286 -11.95 8.36 -15.05
N ILE A 287 -12.42 7.92 -13.89
CA ILE A 287 -13.44 6.90 -13.73
C ILE A 287 -14.32 7.20 -12.51
N HIS A 288 -15.60 6.90 -12.60
CA HIS A 288 -16.48 6.86 -11.44
C HIS A 288 -16.53 5.45 -10.85
N LEU A 289 -16.28 5.35 -9.55
CA LEU A 289 -16.52 4.14 -8.78
C LEU A 289 -17.97 4.13 -8.30
N ASP A 290 -18.69 3.06 -8.60
CA ASP A 290 -20.06 2.85 -8.16
C ASP A 290 -20.10 1.76 -7.07
N MET A 291 -20.79 2.07 -5.95
CA MET A 291 -20.91 1.17 -4.79
C MET A 291 -22.36 0.76 -4.50
N HIS A 292 -23.28 0.91 -5.47
CA HIS A 292 -24.70 0.60 -5.24
C HIS A 292 -24.95 -0.88 -4.88
N GLU A 293 -24.16 -1.81 -5.40
CA GLU A 293 -24.32 -3.24 -5.18
C GLU A 293 -23.55 -3.78 -3.97
N VAL A 294 -22.64 -2.99 -3.42
CA VAL A 294 -21.71 -3.43 -2.36
C VAL A 294 -21.61 -2.35 -1.30
N PRO A 295 -21.75 -2.69 0.00
CA PRO A 295 -21.59 -1.70 1.07
C PRO A 295 -20.28 -0.92 0.94
N PRO A 296 -20.29 0.40 1.04
CA PRO A 296 -19.11 1.25 0.89
C PRO A 296 -18.19 1.20 2.13
N THR A 297 -17.77 0.01 2.51
CA THR A 297 -16.77 -0.16 3.57
C THR A 297 -15.37 0.18 3.05
N PRO A 298 -14.43 0.60 3.90
CA PRO A 298 -13.05 0.87 3.49
C PRO A 298 -12.41 -0.30 2.72
N GLY A 299 -12.69 -1.55 3.16
CA GLY A 299 -12.20 -2.76 2.48
C GLY A 299 -12.73 -2.90 1.06
N ASN A 300 -14.03 -2.73 0.87
CA ASN A 300 -14.67 -2.85 -0.43
C ASN A 300 -14.25 -1.72 -1.39
N ILE A 301 -14.13 -0.49 -0.88
CA ILE A 301 -13.65 0.66 -1.65
C ILE A 301 -12.23 0.40 -2.15
N LEU A 302 -11.32 0.01 -1.26
CA LEU A 302 -9.91 -0.26 -1.59
C LEU A 302 -9.78 -1.46 -2.53
N HIS A 303 -10.56 -2.52 -2.33
CA HIS A 303 -10.58 -3.67 -3.26
C HIS A 303 -10.96 -3.25 -4.68
N ARG A 304 -12.00 -2.43 -4.84
CA ARG A 304 -12.40 -1.93 -6.17
C ARG A 304 -11.37 -0.95 -6.74
N ALA A 305 -10.78 -0.08 -5.92
CA ALA A 305 -9.68 0.78 -6.34
C ALA A 305 -8.46 -0.03 -6.83
N ASP A 306 -8.18 -1.18 -6.22
CA ASP A 306 -7.15 -2.13 -6.68
C ASP A 306 -7.45 -2.71 -8.06
N LEU A 307 -8.71 -2.99 -8.37
CA LEU A 307 -9.11 -3.44 -9.70
C LEU A 307 -8.92 -2.34 -10.75
N ILE A 308 -9.20 -1.08 -10.38
CA ILE A 308 -9.01 0.08 -11.25
C ILE A 308 -7.52 0.32 -11.53
N ARG A 309 -6.66 0.38 -10.48
CA ARG A 309 -5.23 0.64 -10.65
C ARG A 309 -4.47 -0.42 -11.46
N ARG A 310 -5.01 -1.64 -11.55
CA ARG A 310 -4.44 -2.69 -12.41
C ARG A 310 -4.71 -2.45 -13.90
N ARG A 311 -5.65 -1.60 -14.26
CA ARG A 311 -6.08 -1.31 -15.64
C ARG A 311 -5.80 0.12 -16.05
N HIS A 312 -5.69 1.04 -15.08
CA HIS A 312 -5.50 2.46 -15.29
C HIS A 312 -4.38 2.99 -14.38
N PRO A 313 -3.62 4.00 -14.80
CA PRO A 313 -2.54 4.59 -13.99
C PRO A 313 -3.10 5.47 -12.87
N LEU A 314 -3.91 4.90 -11.99
CA LEU A 314 -4.59 5.60 -10.90
C LEU A 314 -3.60 6.34 -9.99
N LYS A 315 -3.81 7.64 -9.79
CA LYS A 315 -3.01 8.49 -8.92
C LYS A 315 -3.82 9.19 -7.83
N TYR A 316 -5.11 9.37 -8.07
CA TYR A 316 -6.01 9.99 -7.10
C TYR A 316 -7.28 9.17 -6.92
N LEU A 317 -7.63 8.89 -5.66
CA LEU A 317 -8.92 8.32 -5.25
C LEU A 317 -9.67 9.37 -4.44
N VAL A 318 -10.77 9.87 -4.96
CA VAL A 318 -11.62 10.89 -4.31
C VAL A 318 -12.80 10.21 -3.65
N ILE A 319 -13.07 10.54 -2.37
CA ILE A 319 -14.22 10.06 -1.59
C ILE A 319 -14.97 11.28 -1.08
N ASP A 320 -16.15 11.55 -1.62
CA ASP A 320 -16.94 12.75 -1.34
C ASP A 320 -18.41 12.41 -1.01
N PRO A 321 -18.83 12.55 0.26
CA PRO A 321 -18.04 12.68 1.48
C PRO A 321 -17.84 11.33 2.22
N TYR A 322 -16.97 11.33 3.25
CA TYR A 322 -16.70 10.14 4.08
C TYR A 322 -17.92 9.66 4.87
N LEU A 323 -18.91 10.52 5.09
CA LEU A 323 -20.07 10.22 5.93
C LEU A 323 -20.83 8.96 5.47
N PHE A 324 -20.76 8.63 4.19
CA PHE A 324 -21.39 7.46 3.62
C PHE A 324 -20.49 6.22 3.62
N VAL A 325 -19.24 6.35 4.08
CA VAL A 325 -18.36 5.20 4.24
C VAL A 325 -18.80 4.42 5.48
N GLU A 326 -19.28 3.21 5.27
CA GLU A 326 -19.74 2.35 6.36
C GLU A 326 -18.58 1.92 7.25
N ALA A 327 -18.66 2.27 8.53
CA ALA A 327 -17.70 1.82 9.52
C ALA A 327 -17.80 0.30 9.68
N GLN A 328 -16.69 -0.42 9.46
CA GLN A 328 -16.59 -1.82 9.88
C GLN A 328 -16.33 -1.87 11.39
N SER A 329 -17.35 -1.47 12.16
CA SER A 329 -17.22 -1.45 13.63
C SER A 329 -17.37 -2.87 14.16
N GLY A 330 -16.38 -3.36 14.90
CA GLY A 330 -16.55 -4.50 15.80
C GLY A 330 -17.62 -4.15 16.87
N LYS A 331 -18.28 -5.15 17.43
CA LYS A 331 -19.40 -4.97 18.39
C LYS A 331 -19.11 -4.04 19.59
N ASN A 332 -17.85 -3.61 19.81
CA ASN A 332 -17.39 -2.79 20.94
C ASN A 332 -16.48 -1.62 20.52
N GLU A 333 -16.41 -1.24 19.25
CA GLU A 333 -15.56 -0.13 18.82
C GLU A 333 -16.27 1.22 18.97
N THR A 334 -15.53 2.21 19.47
CA THR A 334 -16.02 3.60 19.51
C THR A 334 -15.90 4.25 18.12
N GLU A 335 -16.71 5.27 17.84
CA GLU A 335 -16.62 6.06 16.59
C GLU A 335 -15.19 6.55 16.33
N THR A 336 -14.50 7.02 17.35
CA THR A 336 -13.09 7.47 17.26
C THR A 336 -12.14 6.36 16.82
N GLN A 337 -12.33 5.14 17.30
CA GLN A 337 -11.53 3.98 16.90
C GLN A 337 -11.81 3.55 15.45
N SER A 338 -13.08 3.58 15.07
CA SER A 338 -13.51 3.26 13.71
C SER A 338 -12.95 4.27 12.69
N ILE A 339 -13.03 5.58 12.98
CA ILE A 339 -12.41 6.62 12.14
C ILE A 339 -10.90 6.41 12.05
N LYS A 340 -10.21 6.12 13.16
CA LYS A 340 -8.77 5.84 13.15
C LYS A 340 -8.44 4.67 12.23
N SER A 341 -9.13 3.56 12.37
CA SER A 341 -8.94 2.35 11.57
C SER A 341 -9.15 2.64 10.07
N MET A 342 -10.24 3.33 9.73
CA MET A 342 -10.55 3.75 8.37
C MET A 342 -9.44 4.61 7.77
N LEU A 343 -9.04 5.69 8.44
CA LEU A 343 -8.01 6.62 7.96
C LEU A 343 -6.64 5.94 7.81
N THR A 344 -6.28 5.07 8.76
CA THR A 344 -5.03 4.30 8.69
C THR A 344 -5.01 3.41 7.45
N ARG A 345 -6.12 2.71 7.16
CA ARG A 345 -6.22 1.84 5.98
C ARG A 345 -6.09 2.63 4.68
N PHE A 346 -6.79 3.76 4.55
CA PHE A 346 -6.69 4.61 3.35
C PHE A 346 -5.29 5.20 3.18
N GLN A 347 -4.67 5.70 4.27
CA GLN A 347 -3.33 6.27 4.23
C GLN A 347 -2.27 5.22 3.85
N SER A 348 -2.26 4.06 4.52
CA SER A 348 -1.31 2.97 4.20
C SER A 348 -1.48 2.52 2.76
N TRP A 349 -2.72 2.23 2.33
CA TRP A 349 -2.98 1.83 0.96
C TRP A 349 -2.54 2.89 -0.06
N GLY A 350 -2.78 4.17 0.22
CA GLY A 350 -2.36 5.28 -0.62
C GLY A 350 -0.83 5.32 -0.80
N ARG A 351 -0.08 5.19 0.29
CA ARG A 351 1.38 5.16 0.27
C ARG A 351 1.95 3.92 -0.42
N ASP A 352 1.42 2.73 -0.08
CA ASP A 352 1.87 1.46 -0.63
C ASP A 352 1.67 1.39 -2.16
N ASN A 353 0.73 2.16 -2.69
CA ASN A 353 0.39 2.17 -4.11
C ASN A 353 0.75 3.49 -4.82
N HIS A 354 1.39 4.45 -4.12
CA HIS A 354 1.72 5.77 -4.68
C HIS A 354 0.49 6.53 -5.20
N ILE A 355 -0.61 6.49 -4.43
CA ILE A 355 -1.89 7.09 -4.75
C ILE A 355 -2.30 8.06 -3.64
N TRP A 356 -2.77 9.25 -4.00
CA TRP A 356 -3.38 10.18 -3.07
C TRP A 356 -4.86 9.83 -2.86
N VAL A 357 -5.24 9.59 -1.62
CA VAL A 357 -6.64 9.44 -1.24
C VAL A 357 -7.15 10.78 -0.71
N ILE A 358 -8.09 11.41 -1.43
CA ILE A 358 -8.73 12.65 -1.01
C ILE A 358 -10.05 12.29 -0.34
N ILE A 359 -10.22 12.67 0.91
CA ILE A 359 -11.47 12.44 1.66
C ILE A 359 -12.09 13.78 2.02
N VAL A 360 -13.33 14.00 1.60
CA VAL A 360 -14.11 15.17 2.02
C VAL A 360 -14.79 14.87 3.34
N ALA A 361 -14.52 15.70 4.35
CA ALA A 361 -15.04 15.56 5.69
C ALA A 361 -15.68 16.87 6.18
N HIS A 362 -16.84 16.77 6.84
CA HIS A 362 -17.49 17.95 7.42
C HIS A 362 -16.90 18.28 8.78
N PRO A 363 -16.79 19.57 9.14
CA PRO A 363 -16.45 19.95 10.49
C PRO A 363 -17.61 19.57 11.46
N ARG A 364 -17.29 19.41 12.75
CA ARG A 364 -18.31 19.39 13.79
C ARG A 364 -19.09 20.70 13.81
N SER A 365 -20.22 20.73 14.50
CA SER A 365 -20.95 21.98 14.74
C SER A 365 -20.01 23.03 15.36
N LEU A 366 -19.72 24.07 14.58
CA LEU A 366 -18.87 25.17 15.03
C LEU A 366 -19.59 25.99 16.09
N LYS A 367 -18.85 26.45 17.08
CA LYS A 367 -19.40 27.31 18.15
C LYS A 367 -19.46 28.76 17.68
N LYS A 368 -20.48 29.49 18.09
CA LYS A 368 -20.47 30.92 17.94
C LYS A 368 -19.46 31.54 18.94
N ILE A 369 -18.70 32.51 18.45
CA ILE A 369 -17.80 33.27 19.32
C ILE A 369 -18.65 34.13 20.25
N ASP A 370 -18.44 34.00 21.58
CA ASP A 370 -19.19 34.73 22.58
C ASP A 370 -19.10 36.25 22.32
N GLY A 371 -20.28 36.90 22.18
CA GLY A 371 -20.39 38.33 21.92
C GLY A 371 -20.22 38.78 20.48
N LYS A 372 -20.01 37.86 19.52
CA LYS A 372 -19.95 38.14 18.10
C LYS A 372 -20.93 37.26 17.32
N ASN A 373 -21.40 37.75 16.16
CA ASN A 373 -22.24 36.98 15.26
C ASN A 373 -21.37 36.06 14.29
N GLU A 374 -20.13 35.78 14.72
CA GLU A 374 -19.15 35.04 13.99
C GLU A 374 -19.05 33.62 14.54
N MET A 375 -18.79 32.64 13.66
CA MET A 375 -18.49 31.24 14.01
C MET A 375 -17.00 31.10 14.26
N GLU A 376 -16.60 30.12 15.09
CA GLU A 376 -15.19 29.78 15.26
C GLU A 376 -14.57 29.36 13.91
N ASP A 377 -13.31 29.73 13.69
CA ASP A 377 -12.57 29.32 12.51
C ASP A 377 -12.35 27.79 12.49
N ILE A 378 -12.39 27.23 11.27
CA ILE A 378 -12.08 25.82 11.08
C ILE A 378 -10.58 25.62 11.34
N ASN A 379 -10.25 24.70 12.22
CA ASN A 379 -8.90 24.27 12.49
C ASN A 379 -8.81 22.75 12.36
N MET A 380 -7.59 22.17 12.37
CA MET A 380 -7.37 20.75 12.17
C MET A 380 -8.08 19.82 13.18
N TYR A 381 -8.55 20.36 14.32
CA TYR A 381 -9.26 19.62 15.37
C TYR A 381 -10.77 19.81 15.34
N THR A 382 -11.30 20.65 14.45
CA THR A 382 -12.74 20.88 14.31
C THR A 382 -13.42 19.88 13.39
N ILE A 383 -12.68 18.96 12.74
CA ILE A 383 -13.26 17.91 11.88
C ILE A 383 -14.02 16.93 12.77
N SER A 384 -15.27 16.60 12.36
CA SER A 384 -16.20 15.79 13.14
C SER A 384 -15.65 14.41 13.50
N GLY A 385 -15.92 13.97 14.72
CA GLY A 385 -15.75 12.60 15.19
C GLY A 385 -14.39 12.25 15.79
N SER A 386 -13.28 12.87 15.42
CA SER A 386 -11.98 12.45 15.97
C SER A 386 -10.80 13.39 15.69
N ALA A 387 -9.91 13.58 16.67
CA ALA A 387 -8.58 14.18 16.47
C ALA A 387 -7.68 13.35 15.52
N ASN A 388 -8.08 12.13 15.17
CA ASN A 388 -7.30 11.27 14.26
C ASN A 388 -7.20 11.83 12.85
N TRP A 389 -8.13 12.69 12.42
CA TRP A 389 -8.02 13.44 11.17
C TRP A 389 -6.73 14.25 11.14
N ALA A 390 -6.49 15.02 12.22
CA ALA A 390 -5.27 15.82 12.35
C ALA A 390 -4.01 14.95 12.44
N ASN A 391 -4.07 13.78 13.07
CA ASN A 391 -2.90 12.93 13.29
C ASN A 391 -2.48 12.16 12.03
N LEU A 392 -3.44 11.63 11.28
CA LEU A 392 -3.18 10.71 10.17
C LEU A 392 -3.05 11.41 8.81
N ALA A 393 -3.76 12.51 8.55
CA ALA A 393 -3.65 13.22 7.28
C ALA A 393 -2.22 13.66 6.96
N ASP A 394 -1.86 13.64 5.70
CA ASP A 394 -0.65 14.24 5.17
C ASP A 394 -0.88 15.71 4.84
N PHE A 395 -2.06 16.03 4.27
CA PHE A 395 -2.55 17.39 4.08
C PHE A 395 -3.96 17.55 4.67
N ILE A 396 -4.24 18.72 5.21
CA ILE A 396 -5.61 19.16 5.59
C ILE A 396 -5.87 20.49 4.90
N LEU A 397 -6.86 20.49 4.03
CA LEU A 397 -7.31 21.62 3.23
C LEU A 397 -8.68 22.07 3.74
N SER A 398 -8.82 23.33 4.16
CA SER A 398 -10.10 23.90 4.57
C SER A 398 -10.56 24.92 3.53
N ILE A 399 -11.78 24.72 3.01
CA ILE A 399 -12.39 25.59 2.00
C ILE A 399 -13.48 26.43 2.65
N THR A 400 -13.33 27.74 2.54
CA THR A 400 -14.29 28.70 3.05
C THR A 400 -14.69 29.67 1.95
N ARG A 401 -15.98 29.68 1.57
CA ARG A 401 -16.52 30.66 0.64
C ARG A 401 -16.99 31.88 1.45
N ILE A 402 -16.55 33.05 1.07
CA ILE A 402 -16.90 34.34 1.64
C ILE A 402 -17.75 35.07 0.59
N ASN A 403 -18.97 35.40 0.97
CA ASN A 403 -19.91 36.17 0.15
C ASN A 403 -20.27 37.44 0.90
N GLU A 404 -19.62 38.53 0.55
CA GLU A 404 -19.93 39.87 1.01
C GLU A 404 -20.74 40.64 -0.04
N PRO A 405 -21.45 41.72 0.33
CA PRO A 405 -22.28 42.45 -0.62
C PRO A 405 -21.52 42.93 -1.87
N ASP A 406 -20.25 43.27 -1.71
CA ASP A 406 -19.42 43.87 -2.75
C ASP A 406 -18.36 42.91 -3.32
N ARG A 407 -18.16 41.73 -2.71
CA ARG A 407 -17.15 40.79 -3.15
C ARG A 407 -17.47 39.35 -2.77
N ALA A 408 -17.11 38.42 -3.63
CA ALA A 408 -17.22 36.99 -3.38
C ALA A 408 -15.91 36.29 -3.74
N PHE A 409 -15.33 35.61 -2.74
CA PHE A 409 -14.07 34.85 -2.93
C PHE A 409 -14.07 33.55 -2.13
N THR A 410 -13.11 32.70 -2.45
CA THR A 410 -12.88 31.44 -1.73
C THR A 410 -11.51 31.47 -1.07
N ARG A 411 -11.46 31.15 0.20
CA ARG A 411 -10.24 31.01 0.99
C ARG A 411 -9.91 29.54 1.14
N LEU A 412 -8.70 29.17 0.75
CA LEU A 412 -8.08 27.88 1.04
C LEU A 412 -7.12 28.07 2.20
N ASP A 413 -7.39 27.43 3.34
CA ASP A 413 -6.46 27.32 4.45
C ASP A 413 -5.83 25.92 4.44
N VAL A 414 -4.54 25.81 4.21
CA VAL A 414 -3.79 24.57 4.38
C VAL A 414 -3.39 24.46 5.84
N LEU A 415 -4.20 23.71 6.61
CA LEU A 415 -4.10 23.60 8.06
C LEU A 415 -3.00 22.65 8.51
N LYS A 416 -2.64 21.69 7.65
CA LYS A 416 -1.59 20.71 7.91
C LYS A 416 -0.83 20.37 6.64
N VAL A 417 0.47 20.28 6.80
CA VAL A 417 1.43 19.71 5.86
C VAL A 417 2.33 18.78 6.67
N ARG A 418 2.47 17.52 6.26
CA ARG A 418 3.33 16.55 6.95
C ARG A 418 4.80 16.79 6.60
N ASP A 419 5.09 17.00 5.34
CA ASP A 419 6.45 17.29 4.85
C ASP A 419 6.64 18.81 4.65
N GLN A 420 7.21 19.44 5.66
CA GLN A 420 7.43 20.89 5.67
C GLN A 420 8.65 21.35 4.88
N GLU A 421 9.43 20.42 4.32
CA GLU A 421 10.51 20.75 3.39
C GLU A 421 9.97 21.09 2.00
N LEU A 422 8.85 20.46 1.61
CA LEU A 422 8.22 20.67 0.30
C LEU A 422 7.29 21.88 0.25
N CYS A 423 6.46 22.05 1.26
CA CYS A 423 5.51 23.15 1.34
C CYS A 423 5.14 23.45 2.80
N ARG A 424 4.44 24.55 3.05
CA ARG A 424 4.13 25.05 4.40
C ARG A 424 2.63 25.23 4.57
N THR A 425 2.17 25.22 5.81
CA THR A 425 0.82 25.68 6.14
C THR A 425 0.66 27.16 5.76
N GLY A 426 -0.50 27.53 5.30
CA GLY A 426 -0.77 28.91 4.88
C GLY A 426 -2.16 29.08 4.26
N THR A 427 -2.45 30.28 3.84
CA THR A 427 -3.72 30.68 3.25
C THR A 427 -3.50 31.21 1.84
N VAL A 428 -4.39 30.83 0.92
CA VAL A 428 -4.47 31.37 -0.44
C VAL A 428 -5.90 31.77 -0.72
N TYR A 429 -6.07 32.86 -1.44
CA TYR A 429 -7.38 33.38 -1.82
C TYR A 429 -7.64 33.13 -3.30
N TYR A 430 -8.91 32.92 -3.64
CA TYR A 430 -9.29 32.61 -5.01
C TYR A 430 -10.54 33.37 -5.43
N THR A 431 -10.54 33.89 -6.64
CA THR A 431 -11.73 34.35 -7.31
C THR A 431 -12.27 33.23 -8.20
N ARG A 432 -13.57 32.93 -8.07
CA ARG A 432 -14.23 31.94 -8.90
C ARG A 432 -14.69 32.57 -10.22
N GLN A 433 -14.12 32.13 -11.32
CA GLN A 433 -14.46 32.57 -12.66
C GLN A 433 -15.87 32.08 -13.08
N PRO A 434 -16.54 32.73 -14.03
CA PRO A 434 -17.87 32.32 -14.54
C PRO A 434 -17.90 30.89 -15.08
N CYS A 435 -16.77 30.36 -15.56
CA CYS A 435 -16.62 28.96 -15.99
C CYS A 435 -16.49 27.96 -14.84
N GLY A 436 -16.38 28.42 -13.59
CA GLY A 436 -16.20 27.59 -12.41
C GLY A 436 -14.76 27.40 -11.98
N ARG A 437 -13.76 27.81 -12.79
CA ARG A 437 -12.34 27.77 -12.43
C ARG A 437 -12.01 28.76 -11.33
N TYR A 438 -10.98 28.46 -10.55
CA TYR A 438 -10.47 29.34 -9.52
C TYR A 438 -9.14 29.95 -9.95
N GLU A 439 -8.96 31.26 -9.67
CA GLU A 439 -7.75 32.02 -9.92
C GLU A 439 -7.18 32.50 -8.57
N GLU A 440 -5.89 32.24 -8.33
CA GLU A 440 -5.26 32.52 -7.05
C GLU A 440 -4.86 33.97 -6.86
N HIS A 441 -4.93 34.45 -5.60
CA HIS A 441 -4.52 35.80 -5.17
C HIS A 441 -3.77 35.72 -3.82
N GLU A 442 -2.88 36.66 -3.58
CA GLU A 442 -2.08 36.71 -2.35
C GLU A 442 -2.87 37.21 -1.15
N SER A 443 -3.83 38.09 -1.38
CA SER A 443 -4.66 38.68 -0.35
C SER A 443 -6.14 38.68 -0.73
N GLU A 444 -7.02 38.86 0.27
CA GLU A 444 -8.45 39.01 0.04
C GLU A 444 -8.81 40.33 -0.65
N GLU A 445 -7.95 41.38 -0.54
CA GLU A 445 -8.14 42.66 -1.15
C GLU A 445 -8.04 42.57 -2.70
N GLU A 446 -7.18 41.70 -3.20
CA GLU A 446 -7.01 41.43 -4.62
C GLU A 446 -8.20 40.71 -5.25
N CYS A 447 -9.04 40.04 -4.46
CA CYS A 447 -10.23 39.35 -4.93
C CYS A 447 -11.42 40.29 -5.20
N GLY A 448 -11.30 41.56 -4.96
CA GLY A 448 -12.38 42.58 -5.02
C GLY A 448 -12.34 43.48 -6.22
N GLY A 449 -11.63 43.13 -7.30
CA GLY A 449 -11.52 43.94 -8.52
C GLY A 449 -12.60 43.61 -9.58
#